data_97e2092dea4d839326b9077f1d68afcb
#
_entry.id   97e2092dea4d839326b9077f1d68afcb
#
_cell.length_a   1.000
_cell.length_b   1.000
_cell.length_c   1.000
_cell.angle_alpha   90.00
_cell.angle_beta   90.00
_cell.angle_gamma   90.00
#
_symmetry.space_group_name_H-M   'P 1'
#
loop_
_entity.id
_entity.type
_entity.pdbx_description
1 polymer ?
#
loop_
_entity_poly.entity_id
_entity_poly.type
_entity_poly.pdbx_seq_one_letter_code
_entity_poly.pdbx_strand_id
1 'polypeptide(L)'
;MMKNKFFLYASAFFSGMSVMAIELGASRLLAPYFSSSQIVWTVIIGTIMIAMAIGNVYGGRAADRNPNPAVMYRRLLCVAVWTAMIPFLGKYLIAGIAVGLALVVKSNFLIWASFAACIVLFVYPLMMLGTVTPSLMKYATNSLDDNGKTVGELEALGTIGSIIGTFLPTFVTIPAVGTAMTFLIFAFVLAVLSLLYFIFEKTDKKKKIRKVTSNAIIAGIIVIMMFLPEKNSFAFWTSDLVYEGESIYNYLQVQEDEDSVILSTNVMMGVQSIYMKSGGLTGMYYDYALAAPLMAKEEPEQQKVLILGLGTGTFANQCFTYYPGISVEGVEIDEKIADLAHEYFNLSEKTQVHVADGRSFLATAGKYDVIMVDAYQDITIPFQMSSTEFFTEVKNHLTEGGVMVVNMNMRSEKEDAINDYLCDTIASVFEQTMTVRVKGGTNTELFAGDNPEMVQILEERLQAMEEESLRRQMERVVAGLEEKQGGDKILTDDKAPVEVLGMKVLDETIAKELDYYKEILKSGDWEKFFS
;
A
#
# COMPACT_ATOMS: atom_id res chain seq x y z
N MET A 1 30.43 -12.43 32.58
CA MET A 1 29.22 -12.24 31.74
C MET A 1 29.52 -12.36 30.24
N MET A 2 30.71 -11.91 29.74
CA MET A 2 31.13 -12.13 28.33
C MET A 2 31.21 -13.61 27.90
N LYS A 3 31.18 -14.55 28.85
CA LYS A 3 31.07 -16.01 28.62
C LYS A 3 29.69 -16.57 28.93
N ASN A 4 28.67 -15.71 29.22
CA ASN A 4 27.31 -16.19 29.41
C ASN A 4 26.68 -16.38 28.04
N LYS A 5 26.69 -17.61 27.55
CA LYS A 5 26.13 -18.02 26.25
C LYS A 5 24.68 -17.49 26.08
N PHE A 6 23.90 -17.51 27.15
CA PHE A 6 22.52 -17.02 27.12
C PHE A 6 22.41 -15.57 26.65
N PHE A 7 23.28 -14.66 27.14
CA PHE A 7 23.24 -13.26 26.75
C PHE A 7 23.68 -13.04 25.28
N LEU A 8 24.67 -13.80 24.82
CA LEU A 8 25.08 -13.77 23.41
C LEU A 8 23.96 -14.29 22.50
N TYR A 9 23.30 -15.36 22.91
CA TYR A 9 22.18 -15.95 22.20
C TYR A 9 20.97 -15.01 22.16
N ALA A 10 20.63 -14.38 23.28
CA ALA A 10 19.60 -13.33 23.32
C ALA A 10 19.95 -12.15 22.39
N SER A 11 21.23 -11.76 22.32
CA SER A 11 21.68 -10.70 21.42
C SER A 11 21.51 -11.09 19.95
N ALA A 12 21.82 -12.35 19.57
CA ALA A 12 21.59 -12.84 18.21
C ALA A 12 20.09 -12.83 17.87
N PHE A 13 19.27 -13.37 18.77
CA PHE A 13 17.81 -13.44 18.61
C PHE A 13 17.18 -12.06 18.42
N PHE A 14 17.39 -11.12 19.36
CA PHE A 14 16.77 -9.80 19.29
C PHE A 14 17.33 -8.93 18.16
N SER A 15 18.59 -9.13 17.77
CA SER A 15 19.14 -8.43 16.60
C SER A 15 18.51 -8.95 15.30
N GLY A 16 18.40 -10.27 15.12
CA GLY A 16 17.72 -10.87 13.97
C GLY A 16 16.26 -10.43 13.88
N MET A 17 15.55 -10.43 15.03
CA MET A 17 14.18 -9.95 15.13
C MET A 17 14.06 -8.48 14.71
N SER A 18 14.98 -7.62 15.16
CA SER A 18 14.98 -6.19 14.82
C SER A 18 15.32 -5.92 13.36
N VAL A 19 16.17 -6.73 12.73
CA VAL A 19 16.48 -6.62 11.29
C VAL A 19 15.20 -6.75 10.47
N MET A 20 14.47 -7.84 10.66
CA MET A 20 13.25 -8.10 9.90
C MET A 20 12.13 -7.11 10.21
N ALA A 21 12.00 -6.70 11.47
CA ALA A 21 11.02 -5.70 11.85
C ALA A 21 11.28 -4.32 11.22
N ILE A 22 12.55 -3.92 11.10
CA ILE A 22 12.94 -2.67 10.42
C ILE A 22 12.71 -2.80 8.91
N GLU A 23 12.99 -3.97 8.32
CA GLU A 23 12.77 -4.23 6.89
C GLU A 23 11.29 -4.13 6.52
N LEU A 24 10.41 -4.79 7.27
CA LEU A 24 8.96 -4.71 7.05
C LEU A 24 8.42 -3.31 7.35
N GLY A 25 8.89 -2.68 8.43
CA GLY A 25 8.58 -1.29 8.72
C GLY A 25 9.03 -0.34 7.61
N ALA A 26 10.15 -0.61 6.94
CA ALA A 26 10.65 0.19 5.82
C ALA A 26 9.68 0.15 4.64
N SER A 27 9.19 -1.02 4.26
CA SER A 27 8.21 -1.14 3.17
C SER A 27 6.91 -0.41 3.51
N ARG A 28 6.42 -0.55 4.74
CA ARG A 28 5.21 0.15 5.21
C ARG A 28 5.38 1.66 5.28
N LEU A 29 6.53 2.15 5.72
CA LEU A 29 6.82 3.58 5.77
C LEU A 29 6.91 4.21 4.38
N LEU A 30 7.45 3.48 3.40
CA LEU A 30 7.68 3.99 2.05
C LEU A 30 6.46 3.83 1.13
N ALA A 31 5.59 2.84 1.38
CA ALA A 31 4.43 2.56 0.56
C ALA A 31 3.50 3.76 0.34
N PRO A 32 3.11 4.56 1.37
CA PRO A 32 2.27 5.74 1.18
C PRO A 32 2.85 6.80 0.22
N TYR A 33 4.18 6.82 0.04
CA TYR A 33 4.88 7.81 -0.79
C TYR A 33 5.25 7.27 -2.19
N PHE A 34 5.52 5.97 -2.32
CA PHE A 34 6.14 5.40 -3.53
C PHE A 34 5.40 4.19 -4.10
N SER A 35 4.20 3.89 -3.61
CA SER A 35 3.43 2.70 -3.97
C SER A 35 3.90 1.41 -3.27
N SER A 36 2.99 0.48 -3.13
CA SER A 36 3.23 -0.86 -2.58
C SER A 36 3.60 -1.91 -3.65
N SER A 37 3.99 -1.46 -4.85
CA SER A 37 4.29 -2.35 -5.98
C SER A 37 5.45 -3.31 -5.69
N GLN A 38 5.43 -4.50 -6.31
CA GLN A 38 6.53 -5.48 -6.19
C GLN A 38 7.88 -4.92 -6.66
N ILE A 39 7.88 -3.97 -7.61
CA ILE A 39 9.11 -3.33 -8.10
C ILE A 39 9.73 -2.49 -6.99
N VAL A 40 8.95 -1.64 -6.32
CA VAL A 40 9.41 -0.85 -5.17
C VAL A 40 9.87 -1.76 -4.04
N TRP A 41 9.13 -2.82 -3.77
CA TRP A 41 9.48 -3.84 -2.77
C TRP A 41 10.83 -4.51 -3.09
N THR A 42 11.06 -4.88 -4.34
CA THR A 42 12.33 -5.47 -4.80
C THR A 42 13.50 -4.52 -4.57
N VAL A 43 13.31 -3.22 -4.83
CA VAL A 43 14.33 -2.18 -4.59
C VAL A 43 14.66 -2.08 -3.09
N ILE A 44 13.65 -2.09 -2.23
CA ILE A 44 13.82 -2.02 -0.77
C ILE A 44 14.60 -3.24 -0.29
N ILE A 45 14.15 -4.46 -0.60
CA ILE A 45 14.79 -5.71 -0.19
C ILE A 45 16.24 -5.77 -0.71
N GLY A 46 16.46 -5.48 -2.00
CA GLY A 46 17.80 -5.50 -2.59
C GLY A 46 18.77 -4.54 -1.90
N THR A 47 18.30 -3.32 -1.59
CA THR A 47 19.11 -2.31 -0.88
C THR A 47 19.45 -2.76 0.53
N ILE A 48 18.50 -3.34 1.25
CA ILE A 48 18.67 -3.85 2.61
C ILE A 48 19.66 -5.03 2.64
N MET A 49 19.52 -5.96 1.71
CA MET A 49 20.42 -7.12 1.61
C MET A 49 21.87 -6.68 1.32
N ILE A 50 22.06 -5.68 0.45
CA ILE A 50 23.38 -5.09 0.19
C ILE A 50 23.94 -4.46 1.48
N ALA A 51 23.15 -3.69 2.21
CA ALA A 51 23.55 -3.07 3.47
C ALA A 51 23.98 -4.13 4.51
N MET A 52 23.20 -5.20 4.66
CA MET A 52 23.52 -6.33 5.54
C MET A 52 24.80 -7.04 5.13
N ALA A 53 25.02 -7.31 3.83
CA ALA A 53 26.24 -7.93 3.33
C ALA A 53 27.49 -7.07 3.64
N ILE A 54 27.42 -5.77 3.39
CA ILE A 54 28.49 -4.82 3.75
C ILE A 54 28.72 -4.84 5.27
N GLY A 55 27.63 -4.84 6.06
CA GLY A 55 27.67 -4.92 7.51
C GLY A 55 28.38 -6.17 8.02
N ASN A 56 28.08 -7.33 7.45
CA ASN A 56 28.71 -8.60 7.79
C ASN A 56 30.24 -8.57 7.56
N VAL A 57 30.66 -8.10 6.39
CA VAL A 57 32.12 -7.99 6.07
C VAL A 57 32.83 -6.99 6.98
N TYR A 58 32.20 -5.82 7.18
CA TYR A 58 32.74 -4.78 8.06
C TYR A 58 32.81 -5.27 9.51
N GLY A 59 31.74 -5.92 10.00
CA GLY A 59 31.62 -6.43 11.35
C GLY A 59 32.67 -7.48 11.68
N GLY A 60 32.90 -8.44 10.78
CA GLY A 60 33.96 -9.45 10.91
C GLY A 60 35.36 -8.83 11.04
N ARG A 61 35.71 -7.95 10.08
CA ARG A 61 36.99 -7.22 10.12
C ARG A 61 37.17 -6.35 11.36
N ALA A 62 36.09 -5.70 11.81
CA ALA A 62 36.13 -4.83 12.99
C ALA A 62 36.26 -5.65 14.28
N ALA A 63 35.62 -6.82 14.38
CA ALA A 63 35.72 -7.72 15.53
C ALA A 63 37.11 -8.36 15.63
N ASP A 64 37.74 -8.66 14.49
CA ASP A 64 39.11 -9.15 14.46
C ASP A 64 40.14 -8.12 14.95
N ARG A 65 39.95 -6.84 14.55
CA ARG A 65 40.85 -5.75 14.97
C ARG A 65 40.65 -5.35 16.42
N ASN A 66 39.45 -5.37 16.91
CA ASN A 66 39.09 -4.97 18.27
C ASN A 66 37.99 -5.87 18.84
N PRO A 67 38.36 -7.01 19.47
CA PRO A 67 37.41 -7.99 19.99
C PRO A 67 36.70 -7.52 21.29
N ASN A 68 36.40 -6.22 21.40
CA ASN A 68 35.72 -5.65 22.56
C ASN A 68 34.20 -5.57 22.33
N PRO A 69 33.38 -6.38 23.01
CA PRO A 69 31.95 -6.40 22.87
C PRO A 69 31.26 -5.04 23.14
N ALA A 70 31.86 -4.19 23.99
CA ALA A 70 31.34 -2.86 24.25
C ALA A 70 31.23 -1.99 22.97
N VAL A 71 32.01 -2.26 21.94
CA VAL A 71 31.93 -1.58 20.65
C VAL A 71 30.65 -1.99 19.91
N MET A 72 30.34 -3.28 19.89
CA MET A 72 29.12 -3.81 19.27
C MET A 72 27.86 -3.24 19.95
N TYR A 73 27.79 -3.28 21.30
CA TYR A 73 26.61 -2.76 22.00
C TYR A 73 26.45 -1.24 21.89
N ARG A 74 27.53 -0.48 21.72
CA ARG A 74 27.44 0.95 21.36
C ARG A 74 26.88 1.15 19.95
N ARG A 75 27.24 0.31 18.98
CA ARG A 75 26.63 0.34 17.65
C ARG A 75 25.13 0.04 17.72
N LEU A 76 24.73 -0.99 18.50
CA LEU A 76 23.31 -1.27 18.73
C LEU A 76 22.57 -0.07 19.33
N LEU A 77 23.17 0.65 20.26
CA LEU A 77 22.58 1.87 20.81
C LEU A 77 22.42 2.96 19.73
N CYS A 78 23.42 3.14 18.85
CA CYS A 78 23.32 4.09 17.75
C CYS A 78 22.20 3.67 16.76
N VAL A 79 22.08 2.38 16.49
CA VAL A 79 20.95 1.85 15.69
C VAL A 79 19.62 2.13 16.36
N ALA A 80 19.52 1.90 17.67
CA ALA A 80 18.29 2.19 18.41
C ALA A 80 17.87 3.67 18.29
N VAL A 81 18.84 4.60 18.45
CA VAL A 81 18.58 6.03 18.28
C VAL A 81 18.14 6.35 16.86
N TRP A 82 18.87 5.84 15.85
CA TRP A 82 18.53 6.08 14.45
C TRP A 82 17.13 5.56 14.11
N THR A 83 16.84 4.31 14.47
CA THR A 83 15.54 3.69 14.25
C THR A 83 14.41 4.46 14.94
N ALA A 84 14.63 4.94 16.17
CA ALA A 84 13.64 5.77 16.88
C ALA A 84 13.39 7.12 16.21
N MET A 85 14.35 7.68 15.48
CA MET A 85 14.19 8.94 14.75
C MET A 85 13.46 8.79 13.42
N ILE A 86 13.41 7.59 12.83
CA ILE A 86 12.77 7.34 11.53
C ILE A 86 11.30 7.84 11.49
N PRO A 87 10.42 7.51 12.43
CA PRO A 87 9.02 7.97 12.39
C PRO A 87 8.86 9.50 12.40
N PHE A 88 9.80 10.23 12.98
CA PHE A 88 9.72 11.68 13.12
C PHE A 88 10.39 12.43 11.97
N LEU A 89 11.56 11.98 11.53
CA LEU A 89 12.34 12.64 10.50
C LEU A 89 12.15 12.03 9.11
N GLY A 90 11.77 10.76 9.04
CA GLY A 90 11.68 10.01 7.79
C GLY A 90 10.77 10.67 6.78
N LYS A 91 9.58 11.11 7.18
CA LYS A 91 8.61 11.81 6.32
C LYS A 91 9.19 13.06 5.65
N TYR A 92 9.93 13.90 6.39
CA TYR A 92 10.55 15.11 5.83
C TYR A 92 11.71 14.77 4.88
N LEU A 93 12.49 13.73 5.21
CA LEU A 93 13.58 13.26 4.36
C LEU A 93 13.03 12.64 3.06
N ILE A 94 11.98 11.84 3.14
CA ILE A 94 11.31 11.24 1.98
C ILE A 94 10.77 12.34 1.07
N ALA A 95 10.02 13.30 1.62
CA ALA A 95 9.48 14.42 0.86
C ALA A 95 10.60 15.26 0.21
N GLY A 96 11.66 15.59 0.95
CA GLY A 96 12.80 16.32 0.42
C GLY A 96 13.54 15.58 -0.71
N ILE A 97 13.70 14.26 -0.58
CA ILE A 97 14.29 13.39 -1.62
C ILE A 97 13.38 13.37 -2.85
N ALA A 98 12.06 13.19 -2.66
CA ALA A 98 11.09 13.18 -3.75
C ALA A 98 11.12 14.50 -4.54
N VAL A 99 11.05 15.64 -3.85
CA VAL A 99 11.12 16.97 -4.49
C VAL A 99 12.47 17.16 -5.21
N GLY A 100 13.59 16.81 -4.56
CA GLY A 100 14.92 16.94 -5.18
C GLY A 100 15.08 16.09 -6.44
N LEU A 101 14.59 14.85 -6.44
CA LEU A 101 14.66 13.95 -7.59
C LEU A 101 13.66 14.34 -8.68
N ALA A 102 12.51 14.88 -8.35
CA ALA A 102 11.52 15.37 -9.28
C ALA A 102 12.11 16.42 -10.27
N LEU A 103 13.11 17.18 -9.82
CA LEU A 103 13.78 18.19 -10.66
C LEU A 103 14.75 17.58 -11.69
N VAL A 104 15.27 16.38 -11.44
CA VAL A 104 16.39 15.76 -12.20
C VAL A 104 15.96 14.51 -12.94
N VAL A 105 15.14 13.67 -12.34
CA VAL A 105 14.71 12.38 -12.90
C VAL A 105 13.52 12.58 -13.83
N LYS A 106 13.57 11.94 -15.02
CA LYS A 106 12.53 12.02 -16.04
C LYS A 106 11.74 10.73 -16.22
N SER A 107 12.25 9.62 -15.74
CA SER A 107 11.62 8.30 -15.87
C SER A 107 11.96 7.41 -14.69
N ASN A 108 11.10 6.45 -14.40
CA ASN A 108 11.21 5.54 -13.25
C ASN A 108 11.38 6.31 -11.92
N PHE A 109 10.63 7.41 -11.78
CA PHE A 109 10.74 8.32 -10.63
C PHE A 109 10.56 7.59 -9.30
N LEU A 110 9.51 6.77 -9.17
CA LEU A 110 9.23 6.04 -7.93
C LEU A 110 10.35 5.07 -7.55
N ILE A 111 10.96 4.43 -8.55
CA ILE A 111 12.09 3.51 -8.34
C ILE A 111 13.30 4.26 -7.78
N TRP A 112 13.68 5.38 -8.39
CA TRP A 112 14.83 6.16 -7.92
C TRP A 112 14.56 6.85 -6.59
N ALA A 113 13.36 7.33 -6.37
CA ALA A 113 12.99 8.01 -5.13
C ALA A 113 12.93 7.02 -3.96
N SER A 114 12.32 5.85 -4.14
CA SER A 114 12.32 4.78 -3.13
C SER A 114 13.72 4.25 -2.83
N PHE A 115 14.57 4.07 -3.84
CA PHE A 115 15.95 3.67 -3.68
C PHE A 115 16.76 4.69 -2.87
N ALA A 116 16.67 5.98 -3.20
CA ALA A 116 17.37 7.05 -2.49
C ALA A 116 16.86 7.17 -1.03
N ALA A 117 15.56 7.12 -0.81
CA ALA A 117 14.97 7.14 0.52
C ALA A 117 15.42 5.94 1.35
N CYS A 118 15.44 4.73 0.75
CA CYS A 118 15.92 3.52 1.39
C CYS A 118 17.40 3.62 1.79
N ILE A 119 18.26 4.16 0.93
CA ILE A 119 19.68 4.39 1.25
C ILE A 119 19.83 5.31 2.46
N VAL A 120 19.13 6.44 2.46
CA VAL A 120 19.28 7.46 3.51
C VAL A 120 18.74 6.96 4.85
N LEU A 121 17.59 6.30 4.87
CA LEU A 121 16.92 5.92 6.11
C LEU A 121 17.39 4.58 6.67
N PHE A 122 17.64 3.58 5.82
CA PHE A 122 17.75 2.18 6.26
C PHE A 122 19.12 1.54 6.07
N VAL A 123 19.98 2.02 5.14
CA VAL A 123 21.30 1.42 4.93
C VAL A 123 22.16 1.50 6.18
N TYR A 124 22.20 2.64 6.86
CA TYR A 124 23.02 2.79 8.06
C TYR A 124 22.59 1.84 9.20
N PRO A 125 21.34 1.83 9.67
CA PRO A 125 20.94 0.97 10.79
C PRO A 125 21.09 -0.52 10.44
N LEU A 126 20.72 -0.93 9.23
CA LEU A 126 20.80 -2.35 8.82
C LEU A 126 22.24 -2.81 8.58
N MET A 127 23.10 -1.98 8.00
CA MET A 127 24.53 -2.24 7.92
C MET A 127 25.15 -2.44 9.32
N MET A 128 24.77 -1.62 10.30
CA MET A 128 25.24 -1.76 11.68
C MET A 128 24.69 -3.02 12.34
N LEU A 129 23.44 -3.38 12.13
CA LEU A 129 22.86 -4.66 12.59
C LEU A 129 23.56 -5.85 11.95
N GLY A 130 23.91 -5.79 10.67
CA GLY A 130 24.72 -6.81 9.99
C GLY A 130 26.07 -7.07 10.67
N THR A 131 26.63 -6.10 11.41
CA THR A 131 27.89 -6.33 12.15
C THR A 131 27.73 -7.24 13.38
N VAL A 132 26.50 -7.52 13.83
CA VAL A 132 26.25 -8.20 15.11
C VAL A 132 26.64 -9.67 15.03
N THR A 133 26.11 -10.42 14.06
CA THR A 133 26.36 -11.86 13.93
C THR A 133 27.85 -12.20 13.88
N PRO A 134 28.68 -11.62 12.98
CA PRO A 134 30.11 -11.94 12.95
C PRO A 134 30.84 -11.49 14.23
N SER A 135 30.38 -10.42 14.89
CA SER A 135 30.95 -10.01 16.18
C SER A 135 30.62 -11.01 17.28
N LEU A 136 29.37 -11.49 17.37
CA LEU A 136 28.95 -12.50 18.34
C LEU A 136 29.69 -13.82 18.14
N MET A 137 29.88 -14.25 16.89
CA MET A 137 30.66 -15.43 16.55
C MET A 137 32.10 -15.31 17.10
N LYS A 138 32.75 -14.15 16.86
CA LYS A 138 34.09 -13.87 17.38
C LYS A 138 34.16 -13.90 18.90
N TYR A 139 33.13 -13.38 19.61
CA TYR A 139 33.15 -13.34 21.08
C TYR A 139 32.77 -14.68 21.72
N ALA A 140 32.01 -15.53 21.04
CA ALA A 140 31.57 -16.83 21.53
C ALA A 140 32.59 -17.93 21.32
N THR A 141 33.50 -17.79 20.35
CA THR A 141 34.45 -18.79 19.92
C THR A 141 35.69 -18.75 20.79
N ASN A 142 36.00 -19.84 21.52
CA ASN A 142 37.19 -19.94 22.38
C ASN A 142 38.25 -20.90 21.84
N SER A 143 37.88 -21.84 20.97
CA SER A 143 38.80 -22.84 20.36
C SER A 143 38.27 -23.25 18.99
N LEU A 144 39.12 -23.89 18.17
CA LEU A 144 38.71 -24.39 16.85
C LEU A 144 37.77 -25.60 16.93
N ASP A 145 37.83 -26.37 18.02
CA ASP A 145 37.13 -27.66 18.13
C ASP A 145 35.62 -27.54 18.34
N ASP A 146 35.11 -26.43 18.94
CA ASP A 146 33.68 -26.20 19.22
C ASP A 146 33.04 -25.10 18.34
N ASN A 147 33.77 -24.63 17.33
CA ASN A 147 33.36 -23.49 16.53
C ASN A 147 32.06 -23.74 15.73
N GLY A 148 31.95 -24.89 15.06
CA GLY A 148 30.80 -25.22 14.22
C GLY A 148 29.49 -25.23 15.01
N LYS A 149 29.50 -25.83 16.20
CA LYS A 149 28.31 -25.86 17.08
C LYS A 149 27.90 -24.46 17.53
N THR A 150 28.84 -23.67 18.02
CA THR A 150 28.58 -22.32 18.55
C THR A 150 28.11 -21.37 17.44
N VAL A 151 28.68 -21.44 16.26
CA VAL A 151 28.27 -20.67 15.08
C VAL A 151 26.85 -21.08 14.65
N GLY A 152 26.59 -22.40 14.54
CA GLY A 152 25.27 -22.92 14.19
C GLY A 152 24.19 -22.52 15.19
N GLU A 153 24.46 -22.53 16.50
CA GLU A 153 23.53 -22.11 17.54
C GLU A 153 23.21 -20.59 17.45
N LEU A 154 24.21 -19.74 17.18
CA LEU A 154 24.02 -18.30 17.02
C LEU A 154 23.22 -17.97 15.75
N GLU A 155 23.55 -18.62 14.63
CA GLU A 155 22.81 -18.48 13.36
C GLU A 155 21.37 -18.93 13.51
N ALA A 156 21.13 -20.11 14.12
CA ALA A 156 19.78 -20.62 14.34
C ALA A 156 18.93 -19.66 15.18
N LEU A 157 19.49 -19.10 16.26
CA LEU A 157 18.78 -18.14 17.11
C LEU A 157 18.56 -16.81 16.41
N GLY A 158 19.50 -16.33 15.62
CA GLY A 158 19.31 -15.16 14.76
C GLY A 158 18.18 -15.38 13.76
N THR A 159 18.13 -16.55 13.11
CA THR A 159 17.08 -16.92 12.16
C THR A 159 15.71 -17.04 12.84
N ILE A 160 15.63 -17.68 14.02
CA ILE A 160 14.38 -17.74 14.80
C ILE A 160 13.91 -16.33 15.18
N GLY A 161 14.85 -15.47 15.61
CA GLY A 161 14.56 -14.07 15.85
C GLY A 161 13.99 -13.37 14.61
N SER A 162 14.62 -13.58 13.44
CA SER A 162 14.16 -13.03 12.16
C SER A 162 12.75 -13.50 11.79
N ILE A 163 12.44 -14.78 11.99
CA ILE A 163 11.08 -15.32 11.77
C ILE A 163 10.07 -14.56 12.64
N ILE A 164 10.33 -14.44 13.92
CA ILE A 164 9.44 -13.70 14.83
C ILE A 164 9.38 -12.21 14.45
N GLY A 165 10.51 -11.62 14.05
CA GLY A 165 10.59 -10.25 13.55
C GLY A 165 9.86 -10.02 12.23
N THR A 166 9.52 -11.06 11.47
CA THR A 166 8.66 -11.01 10.29
C THR A 166 7.18 -11.07 10.69
N PHE A 167 6.80 -12.06 11.50
CA PHE A 167 5.39 -12.27 11.83
C PHE A 167 4.85 -11.25 12.84
N LEU A 168 5.62 -10.90 13.86
CA LEU A 168 5.17 -10.01 14.93
C LEU A 168 4.80 -8.60 14.42
N PRO A 169 5.62 -7.92 13.60
CA PRO A 169 5.21 -6.65 13.00
C PRO A 169 3.97 -6.77 12.12
N THR A 170 3.95 -7.72 11.22
CA THR A 170 2.90 -7.85 10.21
C THR A 170 1.53 -8.14 10.83
N PHE A 171 1.45 -9.08 11.76
CA PHE A 171 0.16 -9.56 12.28
C PHE A 171 -0.22 -8.96 13.63
N VAL A 172 0.71 -8.31 14.34
CA VAL A 172 0.44 -7.83 15.69
C VAL A 172 0.73 -6.34 15.84
N THR A 173 2.01 -5.91 15.69
CA THR A 173 2.32 -4.54 16.10
C THR A 173 1.89 -3.49 15.09
N ILE A 174 2.04 -3.71 13.79
CA ILE A 174 1.56 -2.74 12.78
C ILE A 174 0.04 -2.60 12.81
N PRO A 175 -0.77 -3.68 12.79
CA PRO A 175 -2.23 -3.53 12.90
C PRO A 175 -2.71 -2.92 14.22
N ALA A 176 -2.02 -3.23 15.33
CA ALA A 176 -2.47 -2.76 16.66
C ALA A 176 -2.02 -1.33 16.99
N VAL A 177 -0.82 -0.92 16.58
CA VAL A 177 -0.20 0.35 17.02
C VAL A 177 0.49 1.14 15.91
N GLY A 178 0.45 0.67 14.68
CA GLY A 178 1.02 1.31 13.49
C GLY A 178 2.52 1.10 13.30
N THR A 179 2.99 1.44 12.10
CA THR A 179 4.39 1.30 11.69
C THR A 179 5.33 2.15 12.56
N ALA A 180 4.94 3.38 12.87
CA ALA A 180 5.75 4.30 13.67
C ALA A 180 6.04 3.75 15.08
N MET A 181 5.03 3.26 15.77
CA MET A 181 5.18 2.66 17.10
C MET A 181 5.99 1.36 17.01
N THR A 182 5.85 0.59 15.94
CA THR A 182 6.64 -0.63 15.71
C THR A 182 8.14 -0.30 15.63
N PHE A 183 8.56 0.73 14.89
CA PHE A 183 9.95 1.20 14.91
C PHE A 183 10.44 1.54 16.33
N LEU A 184 9.61 2.25 17.10
CA LEU A 184 9.96 2.64 18.48
C LEU A 184 10.08 1.44 19.42
N ILE A 185 9.21 0.44 19.30
CA ILE A 185 9.29 -0.80 20.07
C ILE A 185 10.61 -1.52 19.81
N PHE A 186 10.99 -1.72 18.54
CA PHE A 186 12.23 -2.41 18.21
C PHE A 186 13.47 -1.57 18.52
N ALA A 187 13.41 -0.25 18.39
CA ALA A 187 14.43 0.66 18.88
C ALA A 187 14.63 0.52 20.41
N PHE A 188 13.55 0.45 21.16
CA PHE A 188 13.60 0.25 22.61
C PHE A 188 14.19 -1.11 22.98
N VAL A 189 13.83 -2.19 22.28
CA VAL A 189 14.43 -3.53 22.48
C VAL A 189 15.96 -3.48 22.32
N LEU A 190 16.45 -2.84 21.25
CA LEU A 190 17.89 -2.68 21.01
C LEU A 190 18.58 -1.80 22.07
N ALA A 191 17.92 -0.73 22.53
CA ALA A 191 18.43 0.13 23.60
C ALA A 191 18.51 -0.61 24.93
N VAL A 192 17.50 -1.41 25.27
CA VAL A 192 17.48 -2.25 26.48
C VAL A 192 18.58 -3.31 26.41
N LEU A 193 18.77 -3.96 25.27
CA LEU A 193 19.84 -4.94 25.07
C LEU A 193 21.22 -4.32 25.33
N SER A 194 21.45 -3.12 24.80
CA SER A 194 22.68 -2.35 25.06
C SER A 194 22.82 -1.95 26.53
N LEU A 195 21.75 -1.45 27.15
CA LEU A 195 21.72 -1.06 28.57
C LEU A 195 22.07 -2.25 29.48
N LEU A 196 21.45 -3.40 29.26
CA LEU A 196 21.71 -4.63 30.02
C LEU A 196 23.17 -5.04 29.93
N TYR A 197 23.78 -4.96 28.73
CA TYR A 197 25.22 -5.22 28.59
C TYR A 197 26.05 -4.30 29.50
N PHE A 198 25.83 -2.98 29.48
CA PHE A 198 26.63 -2.03 30.27
C PHE A 198 26.36 -2.11 31.78
N ILE A 199 25.17 -2.54 32.22
CA ILE A 199 24.87 -2.84 33.63
C ILE A 199 25.77 -3.96 34.15
N PHE A 200 26.02 -4.98 33.32
CA PHE A 200 26.77 -6.16 33.72
C PHE A 200 28.23 -6.14 33.26
N GLU A 201 28.66 -5.12 32.50
CA GLU A 201 30.08 -4.95 32.10
C GLU A 201 30.96 -4.77 33.33
N LYS A 202 32.09 -5.52 33.40
CA LYS A 202 33.10 -5.34 34.41
C LYS A 202 34.07 -4.25 33.97
N THR A 203 33.86 -3.02 34.43
CA THR A 203 34.70 -1.85 34.16
C THR A 203 34.77 -0.96 35.39
N ASP A 204 35.67 0.04 35.38
CA ASP A 204 35.75 1.03 36.45
C ASP A 204 34.42 1.67 36.79
N LYS A 205 34.13 1.86 38.11
CA LYS A 205 32.84 2.30 38.62
C LYS A 205 32.35 3.63 37.99
N LYS A 206 33.26 4.60 37.83
CA LYS A 206 32.88 5.92 37.25
C LYS A 206 32.51 5.78 35.76
N LYS A 207 33.31 5.00 34.99
CA LYS A 207 33.04 4.72 33.56
C LYS A 207 31.76 3.93 33.38
N LYS A 208 31.49 2.96 34.27
CA LYS A 208 30.27 2.16 34.27
C LYS A 208 29.04 3.03 34.51
N ILE A 209 29.04 3.85 35.56
CA ILE A 209 27.92 4.74 35.88
C ILE A 209 27.61 5.62 34.66
N ARG A 210 28.60 6.29 34.07
CA ARG A 210 28.42 7.15 32.89
C ARG A 210 27.76 6.40 31.72
N LYS A 211 28.23 5.19 31.38
CA LYS A 211 27.68 4.39 30.29
C LYS A 211 26.25 3.94 30.58
N VAL A 212 25.99 3.43 31.78
CA VAL A 212 24.65 2.98 32.19
C VAL A 212 23.67 4.14 32.19
N THR A 213 24.03 5.29 32.77
CA THR A 213 23.19 6.49 32.80
C THR A 213 22.89 6.98 31.39
N SER A 214 23.87 7.07 30.49
CA SER A 214 23.64 7.48 29.10
C SER A 214 22.68 6.52 28.37
N ASN A 215 22.85 5.21 28.50
CA ASN A 215 21.96 4.23 27.88
C ASN A 215 20.53 4.27 28.48
N ALA A 216 20.42 4.46 29.80
CA ALA A 216 19.13 4.59 30.47
C ALA A 216 18.38 5.85 30.04
N ILE A 217 19.08 6.97 29.88
CA ILE A 217 18.50 8.22 29.37
C ILE A 217 17.98 8.02 27.93
N ILE A 218 18.77 7.39 27.05
CA ILE A 218 18.35 7.13 25.67
C ILE A 218 17.12 6.21 25.64
N ALA A 219 17.11 5.12 26.42
CA ALA A 219 15.96 4.25 26.51
C ALA A 219 14.72 5.01 27.04
N GLY A 220 14.89 5.87 28.04
CA GLY A 220 13.83 6.74 28.56
C GLY A 220 13.30 7.74 27.52
N ILE A 221 14.17 8.32 26.72
CA ILE A 221 13.78 9.22 25.62
C ILE A 221 12.94 8.43 24.59
N ILE A 222 13.36 7.23 24.20
CA ILE A 222 12.59 6.39 23.27
C ILE A 222 11.19 6.10 23.82
N VAL A 223 11.08 5.81 25.12
CA VAL A 223 9.77 5.63 25.77
C VAL A 223 8.93 6.91 25.70
N ILE A 224 9.52 8.08 25.93
CA ILE A 224 8.79 9.36 25.80
C ILE A 224 8.32 9.55 24.34
N MET A 225 9.17 9.26 23.36
CA MET A 225 8.82 9.35 21.93
C MET A 225 7.63 8.48 21.55
N MET A 226 7.39 7.36 22.24
CA MET A 226 6.21 6.50 22.00
C MET A 226 4.88 7.21 22.29
N PHE A 227 4.88 8.25 23.11
CA PHE A 227 3.68 9.01 23.49
C PHE A 227 3.50 10.31 22.70
N LEU A 228 4.44 10.67 21.82
CA LEU A 228 4.32 11.86 20.98
C LEU A 228 3.35 11.60 19.81
N PRO A 229 2.37 12.48 19.54
CA PRO A 229 1.39 12.30 18.46
C PRO A 229 2.01 12.41 17.07
N GLU A 230 3.03 13.26 16.88
CA GLU A 230 3.62 13.57 15.58
C GLU A 230 4.25 12.36 14.86
N LYS A 231 4.46 11.25 15.57
CA LYS A 231 4.98 10.02 14.97
C LYS A 231 4.05 9.40 13.94
N ASN A 232 2.75 9.58 14.09
CA ASN A 232 1.74 8.93 13.26
C ASN A 232 1.36 9.74 12.00
N SER A 233 1.82 10.98 11.87
CA SER A 233 1.48 11.82 10.72
C SER A 233 2.42 11.54 9.55
N PHE A 234 1.89 10.95 8.48
CA PHE A 234 2.56 10.75 7.19
C PHE A 234 2.35 11.95 6.27
N ALA A 235 1.10 12.37 6.11
CA ALA A 235 0.68 13.49 5.27
C ALA A 235 0.75 14.82 6.05
N PHE A 236 1.95 15.19 6.55
CA PHE A 236 2.16 16.34 7.43
C PHE A 236 1.85 17.70 6.79
N TRP A 237 1.59 17.77 5.50
CA TRP A 237 1.22 18.98 4.75
C TRP A 237 -0.28 19.14 4.56
N THR A 238 -1.08 18.13 4.91
CA THR A 238 -2.54 18.15 4.74
C THR A 238 -3.21 18.66 6.00
N SER A 239 -4.08 19.67 5.89
CA SER A 239 -4.74 20.33 7.02
C SER A 239 -6.08 19.72 7.40
N ASP A 240 -6.78 19.09 6.44
CA ASP A 240 -8.19 18.69 6.58
C ASP A 240 -8.37 17.19 6.83
N LEU A 241 -7.36 16.58 7.49
CA LEU A 241 -7.39 15.18 7.90
C LEU A 241 -8.26 14.99 9.14
N VAL A 242 -9.35 14.23 8.99
CA VAL A 242 -10.20 13.78 10.11
C VAL A 242 -9.79 12.40 10.62
N TYR A 243 -9.11 11.60 9.78
CA TYR A 243 -8.53 10.32 10.15
C TYR A 243 -7.20 10.06 9.42
N GLU A 244 -6.23 9.51 10.13
CA GLU A 244 -4.99 9.00 9.58
C GLU A 244 -4.58 7.73 10.33
N GLY A 245 -4.37 6.62 9.62
CA GLY A 245 -4.04 5.34 10.22
C GLY A 245 -3.54 4.30 9.23
N GLU A 246 -3.40 3.08 9.73
CA GLU A 246 -2.92 1.94 8.95
C GLU A 246 -3.78 0.72 9.22
N SER A 247 -3.99 -0.09 8.18
CA SER A 247 -4.54 -1.44 8.26
C SER A 247 -3.45 -2.48 7.99
N ILE A 248 -3.83 -3.75 7.94
CA ILE A 248 -2.92 -4.80 7.48
C ILE A 248 -2.59 -4.68 5.99
N TYR A 249 -3.45 -4.02 5.22
CA TYR A 249 -3.32 -3.86 3.77
C TYR A 249 -2.73 -2.50 3.39
N ASN A 250 -3.29 -1.41 3.94
CA ASN A 250 -3.08 -0.06 3.44
C ASN A 250 -2.68 0.95 4.54
N TYR A 251 -2.03 2.03 4.12
CA TYR A 251 -2.13 3.32 4.77
C TYR A 251 -3.47 3.94 4.41
N LEU A 252 -4.13 4.59 5.35
CA LEU A 252 -5.46 5.16 5.19
C LEU A 252 -5.50 6.61 5.71
N GLN A 253 -5.99 7.51 4.89
CA GLN A 253 -6.32 8.87 5.32
C GLN A 253 -7.73 9.24 4.87
N VAL A 254 -8.47 9.93 5.74
CA VAL A 254 -9.76 10.52 5.43
C VAL A 254 -9.63 12.02 5.55
N GLN A 255 -9.95 12.71 4.46
CA GLN A 255 -10.04 14.16 4.39
C GLN A 255 -11.51 14.56 4.33
N GLU A 256 -11.86 15.60 5.03
CA GLU A 256 -13.23 16.12 5.04
C GLU A 256 -13.22 17.63 4.83
N ASP A 257 -13.90 18.09 3.79
CA ASP A 257 -14.14 19.50 3.51
C ASP A 257 -15.64 19.85 3.65
N GLU A 258 -16.03 21.05 3.21
CA GLU A 258 -17.43 21.50 3.27
C GLU A 258 -18.37 20.65 2.40
N ASP A 259 -17.89 20.15 1.26
CA ASP A 259 -18.70 19.51 0.22
C ASP A 259 -18.55 17.98 0.20
N SER A 260 -17.40 17.46 0.64
CA SER A 260 -17.04 16.05 0.43
C SER A 260 -16.25 15.41 1.58
N VAL A 261 -16.24 14.08 1.59
CA VAL A 261 -15.34 13.25 2.37
C VAL A 261 -14.61 12.34 1.42
N ILE A 262 -13.27 12.29 1.53
CA ILE A 262 -12.39 11.57 0.60
C ILE A 262 -11.54 10.57 1.36
N LEU A 263 -11.52 9.32 0.88
CA LEU A 263 -10.55 8.30 1.30
C LEU A 263 -9.38 8.27 0.32
N SER A 264 -8.15 8.23 0.86
CA SER A 264 -6.94 7.96 0.10
C SER A 264 -6.09 6.88 0.78
N THR A 265 -5.42 6.07 -0.02
CA THR A 265 -4.49 5.02 0.44
C THR A 265 -3.02 5.42 0.29
N ASN A 266 -2.77 6.65 -0.15
CA ASN A 266 -1.43 7.23 -0.25
C ASN A 266 -1.44 8.72 0.12
N VAL A 267 -0.27 9.30 0.33
CA VAL A 267 -0.13 10.70 0.78
C VAL A 267 0.00 11.71 -0.36
N MET A 268 0.20 11.25 -1.59
CA MET A 268 0.58 12.10 -2.72
C MET A 268 -0.49 12.19 -3.80
N MET A 269 -1.25 11.15 -4.03
CA MET A 269 -2.16 11.04 -5.17
C MET A 269 -3.33 10.12 -4.88
N GLY A 270 -4.44 10.46 -5.51
CA GLY A 270 -5.52 9.54 -5.76
C GLY A 270 -6.63 9.55 -4.72
N VAL A 271 -7.79 9.93 -5.21
CA VAL A 271 -9.06 9.67 -4.53
C VAL A 271 -9.38 8.20 -4.72
N GLN A 272 -9.35 7.42 -3.63
CA GLN A 272 -9.75 6.01 -3.66
C GLN A 272 -11.27 5.88 -3.57
N SER A 273 -11.91 6.70 -2.74
CA SER A 273 -13.36 6.79 -2.63
C SER A 273 -13.77 8.20 -2.23
N ILE A 274 -14.99 8.60 -2.57
CA ILE A 274 -15.54 9.92 -2.27
C ILE A 274 -17.00 9.81 -1.84
N TYR A 275 -17.37 10.61 -0.85
CA TYR A 275 -18.76 10.84 -0.48
C TYR A 275 -19.09 12.32 -0.62
N MET A 276 -20.08 12.65 -1.45
CA MET A 276 -20.59 14.02 -1.60
C MET A 276 -21.67 14.29 -0.54
N LYS A 277 -21.45 15.27 0.33
CA LYS A 277 -22.38 15.62 1.43
C LYS A 277 -23.75 16.09 0.93
N SER A 278 -23.79 16.68 -0.26
CA SER A 278 -25.02 17.06 -0.95
C SER A 278 -25.80 15.86 -1.51
N GLY A 279 -25.21 14.67 -1.54
CA GLY A 279 -25.71 13.50 -2.24
C GLY A 279 -25.58 13.61 -3.77
N GLY A 280 -25.96 12.57 -4.49
CA GLY A 280 -26.00 12.56 -5.95
C GLY A 280 -24.71 12.19 -6.65
N LEU A 281 -24.45 12.82 -7.80
CA LEU A 281 -23.29 12.51 -8.65
C LEU A 281 -22.01 13.12 -8.10
N THR A 282 -20.89 12.40 -8.30
CA THR A 282 -19.56 12.77 -7.79
C THR A 282 -18.69 13.51 -8.81
N GLY A 283 -19.05 13.46 -10.08
CA GLY A 283 -18.19 13.89 -11.20
C GLY A 283 -17.09 12.88 -11.56
N MET A 284 -17.06 11.71 -10.91
CA MET A 284 -16.05 10.68 -11.09
C MET A 284 -16.60 9.46 -11.85
N TYR A 285 -15.82 8.40 -11.93
CA TYR A 285 -16.14 7.17 -12.66
C TYR A 285 -17.39 6.43 -12.13
N TYR A 286 -17.71 6.55 -10.85
CA TYR A 286 -18.92 5.98 -10.26
C TYR A 286 -20.19 6.40 -10.99
N ASP A 287 -20.24 7.67 -11.42
CA ASP A 287 -21.38 8.22 -12.14
C ASP A 287 -21.57 7.58 -13.52
N TYR A 288 -20.47 7.12 -14.13
CA TYR A 288 -20.50 6.39 -15.40
C TYR A 288 -20.90 4.91 -15.17
N ALA A 289 -20.43 4.31 -14.10
CA ALA A 289 -20.77 2.94 -13.72
C ALA A 289 -22.28 2.74 -13.49
N LEU A 290 -23.04 3.81 -13.15
CA LEU A 290 -24.51 3.81 -13.05
C LEU A 290 -25.21 3.41 -14.36
N ALA A 291 -24.53 3.35 -15.49
CA ALA A 291 -25.08 2.81 -16.73
C ALA A 291 -25.25 1.26 -16.68
N ALA A 292 -24.49 0.55 -15.87
CA ALA A 292 -24.57 -0.92 -15.83
C ALA A 292 -25.95 -1.45 -15.38
N PRO A 293 -26.60 -0.93 -14.32
CA PRO A 293 -27.98 -1.28 -14.00
C PRO A 293 -28.96 -0.97 -15.13
N LEU A 294 -28.71 0.06 -15.91
CA LEU A 294 -29.57 0.43 -17.04
C LEU A 294 -29.35 -0.41 -18.28
N MET A 295 -28.19 -1.08 -18.42
CA MET A 295 -27.84 -1.99 -19.51
C MET A 295 -28.30 -3.43 -19.25
N ALA A 296 -28.46 -3.83 -18.00
CA ALA A 296 -28.90 -5.16 -17.64
C ALA A 296 -30.38 -5.39 -18.01
N LYS A 297 -30.74 -6.65 -18.33
CA LYS A 297 -32.07 -7.00 -18.80
C LYS A 297 -33.17 -6.80 -17.74
N GLU A 298 -32.87 -7.15 -16.48
CA GLU A 298 -33.79 -6.98 -15.35
C GLU A 298 -33.99 -5.49 -15.04
N GLU A 299 -35.19 -5.10 -14.56
CA GLU A 299 -35.46 -3.71 -14.16
C GLU A 299 -34.61 -3.31 -12.97
N PRO A 300 -34.01 -2.08 -12.95
CA PRO A 300 -33.04 -1.66 -11.94
C PRO A 300 -33.51 -1.85 -10.49
N GLU A 301 -34.79 -1.61 -10.22
CA GLU A 301 -35.38 -1.73 -8.88
C GLU A 301 -35.47 -3.17 -8.35
N GLN A 302 -35.32 -4.17 -9.23
CA GLN A 302 -35.39 -5.59 -8.90
C GLN A 302 -34.02 -6.29 -8.96
N GLN A 303 -33.00 -5.56 -9.38
CA GLN A 303 -31.67 -6.10 -9.58
C GLN A 303 -30.94 -6.42 -8.27
N LYS A 304 -30.05 -7.41 -8.39
CA LYS A 304 -29.01 -7.72 -7.42
C LYS A 304 -27.66 -7.28 -7.97
N VAL A 305 -26.98 -6.44 -7.24
CA VAL A 305 -25.66 -5.88 -7.58
C VAL A 305 -24.61 -6.45 -6.64
N LEU A 306 -23.52 -6.95 -7.19
CA LEU A 306 -22.30 -7.29 -6.45
C LEU A 306 -21.20 -6.27 -6.77
N ILE A 307 -20.53 -5.78 -5.74
CA ILE A 307 -19.37 -4.87 -5.89
C ILE A 307 -18.14 -5.59 -5.33
N LEU A 308 -17.19 -5.93 -6.20
CA LEU A 308 -15.89 -6.47 -5.83
C LEU A 308 -14.89 -5.32 -5.70
N GLY A 309 -14.56 -4.96 -4.45
CA GLY A 309 -13.89 -3.73 -4.08
C GLY A 309 -14.89 -2.65 -3.73
N LEU A 310 -15.57 -2.82 -2.57
CA LEU A 310 -16.59 -1.87 -2.11
C LEU A 310 -16.03 -0.47 -1.83
N GLY A 311 -14.78 -0.41 -1.35
CA GLY A 311 -14.22 0.83 -0.85
C GLY A 311 -15.08 1.41 0.26
N THR A 312 -15.40 2.71 0.16
CA THR A 312 -16.32 3.35 1.12
C THR A 312 -17.79 3.31 0.69
N GLY A 313 -18.10 2.59 -0.39
CA GLY A 313 -19.49 2.36 -0.84
C GLY A 313 -20.10 3.49 -1.65
N THR A 314 -19.31 4.31 -2.33
CA THR A 314 -19.79 5.41 -3.19
C THR A 314 -20.81 4.91 -4.22
N PHE A 315 -20.44 3.87 -5.00
CA PHE A 315 -21.34 3.29 -6.00
C PHE A 315 -22.58 2.65 -5.37
N ALA A 316 -22.43 1.97 -4.23
CA ALA A 316 -23.57 1.39 -3.50
C ALA A 316 -24.59 2.45 -3.09
N ASN A 317 -24.12 3.57 -2.50
CA ASN A 317 -24.98 4.69 -2.10
C ASN A 317 -25.66 5.34 -3.31
N GLN A 318 -24.97 5.49 -4.44
CA GLN A 318 -25.57 5.99 -5.68
C GLN A 318 -26.62 5.03 -6.24
N CYS A 319 -26.39 3.72 -6.20
CA CYS A 319 -27.38 2.73 -6.59
C CYS A 319 -28.68 2.89 -5.79
N PHE A 320 -28.60 3.03 -4.47
CA PHE A 320 -29.80 3.26 -3.64
C PHE A 320 -30.47 4.60 -3.89
N THR A 321 -29.72 5.61 -4.31
CA THR A 321 -30.23 6.95 -4.61
C THR A 321 -31.03 6.95 -5.91
N TYR A 322 -30.51 6.33 -6.96
CA TYR A 322 -31.06 6.40 -8.31
C TYR A 322 -31.95 5.22 -8.69
N TYR A 323 -31.81 4.08 -8.01
CA TYR A 323 -32.56 2.84 -8.28
C TYR A 323 -33.23 2.31 -7.00
N PRO A 324 -34.33 2.95 -6.52
CA PRO A 324 -34.98 2.54 -5.29
C PRO A 324 -35.52 1.11 -5.40
N GLY A 325 -35.06 0.22 -4.51
CA GLY A 325 -35.44 -1.21 -4.55
C GLY A 325 -34.30 -2.15 -4.90
N ILE A 326 -33.24 -1.64 -5.53
CA ILE A 326 -32.05 -2.42 -5.85
C ILE A 326 -31.44 -3.07 -4.59
N SER A 327 -30.91 -4.27 -4.72
CA SER A 327 -30.18 -4.97 -3.67
C SER A 327 -28.68 -4.92 -3.95
N VAL A 328 -27.88 -4.52 -2.97
CA VAL A 328 -26.43 -4.36 -3.14
C VAL A 328 -25.68 -5.18 -2.10
N GLU A 329 -24.78 -6.04 -2.59
CA GLU A 329 -23.76 -6.73 -1.81
C GLU A 329 -22.39 -6.15 -2.17
N GLY A 330 -21.57 -5.82 -1.16
CA GLY A 330 -20.23 -5.29 -1.36
C GLY A 330 -19.18 -6.16 -0.67
N VAL A 331 -18.09 -6.43 -1.37
CA VAL A 331 -16.94 -7.18 -0.85
C VAL A 331 -15.75 -6.23 -0.73
N GLU A 332 -15.20 -6.11 0.47
CA GLU A 332 -14.02 -5.31 0.76
C GLU A 332 -13.02 -6.17 1.52
N ILE A 333 -11.77 -6.17 1.08
CA ILE A 333 -10.74 -6.97 1.73
C ILE A 333 -10.23 -6.34 3.03
N ASP A 334 -10.31 -5.01 3.11
CA ASP A 334 -9.80 -4.24 4.23
C ASP A 334 -10.94 -3.89 5.20
N GLU A 335 -11.02 -4.64 6.31
CA GLU A 335 -12.01 -4.42 7.37
C GLU A 335 -12.00 -2.96 7.86
N LYS A 336 -10.82 -2.32 7.89
CA LYS A 336 -10.71 -0.94 8.34
C LYS A 336 -11.36 0.05 7.35
N ILE A 337 -11.29 -0.22 6.04
CA ILE A 337 -12.02 0.58 5.04
C ILE A 337 -13.52 0.41 5.23
N ALA A 338 -14.00 -0.81 5.48
CA ALA A 338 -15.41 -1.07 5.74
C ALA A 338 -15.90 -0.34 7.01
N ASP A 339 -15.10 -0.29 8.08
CA ASP A 339 -15.41 0.48 9.28
C ASP A 339 -15.51 1.98 8.97
N LEU A 340 -14.51 2.53 8.25
CA LEU A 340 -14.47 3.95 7.87
C LEU A 340 -15.64 4.32 6.96
N ALA A 341 -16.11 3.40 6.10
CA ALA A 341 -17.27 3.60 5.23
C ALA A 341 -18.52 3.95 6.03
N HIS A 342 -18.77 3.27 7.14
CA HIS A 342 -19.87 3.58 8.05
C HIS A 342 -19.62 4.85 8.88
N GLU A 343 -18.39 5.05 9.35
CA GLU A 343 -18.05 6.15 10.27
C GLU A 343 -18.05 7.52 9.58
N TYR A 344 -17.50 7.61 8.35
CA TYR A 344 -17.28 8.90 7.66
C TYR A 344 -18.04 9.05 6.33
N PHE A 345 -18.39 7.96 5.64
CA PHE A 345 -18.90 8.01 4.27
C PHE A 345 -20.40 7.72 4.13
N ASN A 346 -21.09 7.67 5.26
CA ASN A 346 -22.54 7.44 5.30
C ASN A 346 -22.97 6.21 4.47
N LEU A 347 -22.17 5.13 4.53
CA LEU A 347 -22.52 3.87 3.86
C LEU A 347 -23.88 3.39 4.34
N SER A 348 -24.77 3.13 3.40
CA SER A 348 -26.14 2.70 3.68
C SER A 348 -26.17 1.37 4.42
N GLU A 349 -26.93 1.29 5.52
CA GLU A 349 -27.22 0.06 6.27
C GLU A 349 -27.90 -1.04 5.42
N LYS A 350 -28.40 -0.69 4.23
CA LYS A 350 -28.96 -1.65 3.28
C LYS A 350 -27.87 -2.41 2.52
N THR A 351 -26.64 -1.92 2.51
CA THR A 351 -25.52 -2.60 1.85
C THR A 351 -25.11 -3.81 2.67
N GLN A 352 -25.12 -5.00 2.06
CA GLN A 352 -24.59 -6.19 2.70
C GLN A 352 -23.07 -6.21 2.50
N VAL A 353 -22.32 -5.92 3.55
CA VAL A 353 -20.85 -5.83 3.49
C VAL A 353 -20.23 -7.18 3.88
N HIS A 354 -19.32 -7.69 3.05
CA HIS A 354 -18.54 -8.89 3.27
C HIS A 354 -17.05 -8.54 3.33
N VAL A 355 -16.42 -8.77 4.47
CA VAL A 355 -14.97 -8.59 4.61
C VAL A 355 -14.28 -9.87 4.10
N ALA A 356 -13.83 -9.84 2.84
CA ALA A 356 -13.24 -10.99 2.16
C ALA A 356 -12.42 -10.57 0.93
N ASP A 357 -11.59 -11.48 0.43
CA ASP A 357 -11.00 -11.37 -0.90
C ASP A 357 -12.08 -11.53 -1.97
N GLY A 358 -12.15 -10.57 -2.92
CA GLY A 358 -13.23 -10.49 -3.91
C GLY A 358 -13.36 -11.73 -4.80
N ARG A 359 -12.26 -12.29 -5.29
CA ARG A 359 -12.27 -13.50 -6.12
C ARG A 359 -12.66 -14.74 -5.31
N SER A 360 -12.14 -14.85 -4.09
CA SER A 360 -12.50 -15.97 -3.19
C SER A 360 -13.96 -15.93 -2.80
N PHE A 361 -14.53 -14.75 -2.59
CA PHE A 361 -15.96 -14.59 -2.32
C PHE A 361 -16.80 -15.00 -3.54
N LEU A 362 -16.42 -14.53 -4.72
CA LEU A 362 -17.14 -14.79 -5.97
C LEU A 362 -17.30 -16.30 -6.21
N ALA A 363 -16.28 -17.11 -5.93
CA ALA A 363 -16.30 -18.57 -6.11
C ALA A 363 -17.47 -19.29 -5.37
N THR A 364 -18.03 -18.65 -4.33
CA THR A 364 -19.15 -19.21 -3.54
C THR A 364 -20.42 -18.35 -3.60
N ALA A 365 -20.38 -17.27 -4.36
CA ALA A 365 -21.48 -16.32 -4.48
C ALA A 365 -22.66 -16.83 -5.31
N GLY A 366 -23.77 -16.12 -5.26
CA GLY A 366 -24.94 -16.38 -6.09
C GLY A 366 -24.84 -15.80 -7.50
N LYS A 367 -25.99 -15.52 -8.11
CA LYS A 367 -26.12 -14.84 -9.40
C LYS A 367 -26.52 -13.38 -9.17
N TYR A 368 -25.98 -12.49 -10.02
CA TYR A 368 -26.21 -11.05 -9.96
C TYR A 368 -26.56 -10.50 -11.34
N ASP A 369 -27.34 -9.44 -11.35
CA ASP A 369 -27.70 -8.73 -12.58
C ASP A 369 -26.62 -7.74 -12.99
N VAL A 370 -25.91 -7.22 -12.00
CA VAL A 370 -24.73 -6.37 -12.21
C VAL A 370 -23.58 -6.84 -11.29
N ILE A 371 -22.39 -6.96 -11.86
CA ILE A 371 -21.16 -7.18 -11.09
C ILE A 371 -20.19 -6.03 -11.40
N MET A 372 -19.90 -5.19 -10.41
CA MET A 372 -18.88 -4.17 -10.52
C MET A 372 -17.54 -4.71 -10.03
N VAL A 373 -16.49 -4.54 -10.83
CA VAL A 373 -15.11 -4.86 -10.48
C VAL A 373 -14.34 -3.57 -10.32
N ASP A 374 -14.08 -3.19 -9.09
CA ASP A 374 -13.36 -1.96 -8.69
C ASP A 374 -12.35 -2.25 -7.58
N ALA A 375 -11.71 -3.40 -7.65
CA ALA A 375 -10.72 -3.83 -6.69
C ALA A 375 -9.32 -3.43 -7.13
N TYR A 376 -8.84 -2.32 -6.60
CA TYR A 376 -7.48 -1.84 -6.84
C TYR A 376 -6.65 -1.97 -5.57
N GLN A 377 -5.43 -2.46 -5.73
CA GLN A 377 -4.41 -2.35 -4.72
C GLN A 377 -3.49 -1.19 -5.12
N ASP A 378 -3.65 -0.05 -4.43
CA ASP A 378 -2.98 1.18 -4.77
C ASP A 378 -3.43 1.70 -6.17
N ILE A 379 -2.67 1.45 -7.22
CA ILE A 379 -2.94 2.01 -8.56
C ILE A 379 -3.30 0.91 -9.58
N THR A 380 -2.94 -0.34 -9.31
CA THR A 380 -3.11 -1.44 -10.28
C THR A 380 -4.17 -2.44 -9.83
N ILE A 381 -4.92 -2.97 -10.80
CA ILE A 381 -5.79 -4.12 -10.54
C ILE A 381 -4.92 -5.32 -10.12
N PRO A 382 -5.31 -6.08 -9.07
CA PRO A 382 -4.60 -7.29 -8.69
C PRO A 382 -4.57 -8.31 -9.84
N PHE A 383 -3.43 -8.98 -10.07
CA PHE A 383 -3.29 -9.91 -11.18
C PHE A 383 -4.35 -11.01 -11.19
N GLN A 384 -4.76 -11.49 -10.01
CA GLN A 384 -5.79 -12.51 -9.85
C GLN A 384 -7.21 -12.02 -10.22
N MET A 385 -7.42 -10.72 -10.42
CA MET A 385 -8.68 -10.12 -10.85
C MET A 385 -8.60 -9.52 -12.26
N SER A 386 -7.59 -9.91 -13.05
CA SER A 386 -7.34 -9.36 -14.39
C SER A 386 -7.28 -10.42 -15.49
N SER A 387 -7.46 -11.72 -15.14
CA SER A 387 -7.26 -12.85 -16.04
C SER A 387 -8.56 -13.31 -16.73
N THR A 388 -8.41 -14.05 -17.84
CA THR A 388 -9.54 -14.72 -18.51
C THR A 388 -10.29 -15.65 -17.58
N GLU A 389 -9.57 -16.34 -16.68
CA GLU A 389 -10.15 -17.24 -15.70
C GLU A 389 -11.06 -16.48 -14.73
N PHE A 390 -10.60 -15.34 -14.23
CA PHE A 390 -11.41 -14.48 -13.37
C PHE A 390 -12.65 -13.92 -14.08
N PHE A 391 -12.50 -13.37 -15.29
CA PHE A 391 -13.64 -12.82 -16.03
C PHE A 391 -14.62 -13.90 -16.47
N THR A 392 -14.15 -15.13 -16.72
CA THR A 392 -15.02 -16.29 -16.94
C THR A 392 -15.82 -16.63 -15.68
N GLU A 393 -15.20 -16.54 -14.51
CA GLU A 393 -15.87 -16.72 -13.23
C GLU A 393 -16.93 -15.63 -13.00
N VAL A 394 -16.62 -14.35 -13.26
CA VAL A 394 -17.59 -13.25 -13.21
C VAL A 394 -18.77 -13.53 -14.15
N LYS A 395 -18.51 -13.88 -15.40
CA LYS A 395 -19.55 -14.23 -16.39
C LYS A 395 -20.46 -15.35 -15.89
N ASN A 396 -19.89 -16.38 -15.26
CA ASN A 396 -20.65 -17.50 -14.70
C ASN A 396 -21.56 -17.08 -13.52
N HIS A 397 -21.29 -15.95 -12.87
CA HIS A 397 -22.10 -15.40 -11.76
C HIS A 397 -23.04 -14.28 -12.21
N LEU A 398 -23.07 -13.91 -13.48
CA LEU A 398 -24.10 -13.06 -14.04
C LEU A 398 -25.40 -13.85 -14.31
N THR A 399 -26.54 -13.17 -14.16
CA THR A 399 -27.84 -13.63 -14.65
C THR A 399 -27.90 -13.58 -16.18
N GLU A 400 -28.93 -14.16 -16.79
CA GLU A 400 -29.15 -14.01 -18.23
C GLU A 400 -29.44 -12.54 -18.58
N GLY A 401 -28.56 -11.93 -19.38
CA GLY A 401 -28.63 -10.49 -19.72
C GLY A 401 -28.07 -9.57 -18.63
N GLY A 402 -27.34 -10.14 -17.67
CA GLY A 402 -26.58 -9.36 -16.68
C GLY A 402 -25.35 -8.69 -17.28
N VAL A 403 -24.84 -7.66 -16.60
CA VAL A 403 -23.75 -6.80 -17.07
C VAL A 403 -22.64 -6.72 -16.02
N MET A 404 -21.41 -6.90 -16.46
CA MET A 404 -20.21 -6.55 -15.68
C MET A 404 -19.79 -5.12 -16.01
N VAL A 405 -19.41 -4.35 -14.99
CA VAL A 405 -18.72 -3.06 -15.17
C VAL A 405 -17.36 -3.11 -14.48
N VAL A 406 -16.32 -2.65 -15.17
CA VAL A 406 -14.94 -2.61 -14.65
C VAL A 406 -14.42 -1.20 -14.73
N ASN A 407 -14.01 -0.65 -13.59
CA ASN A 407 -13.24 0.57 -13.57
C ASN A 407 -11.79 0.30 -14.01
N MET A 408 -11.33 0.94 -15.07
CA MET A 408 -9.94 0.89 -15.53
C MET A 408 -9.29 2.25 -15.30
N ASN A 409 -8.54 2.41 -14.19
CA ASN A 409 -8.04 3.71 -13.76
C ASN A 409 -6.74 4.18 -14.43
N MET A 410 -6.11 3.36 -15.25
CA MET A 410 -4.75 3.58 -15.78
C MET A 410 -4.78 3.84 -17.29
N ARG A 411 -5.44 4.95 -17.72
CA ARG A 411 -5.45 5.29 -19.14
C ARG A 411 -4.11 5.85 -19.61
N SER A 412 -3.55 5.27 -20.67
CA SER A 412 -2.39 5.77 -21.41
C SER A 412 -2.79 6.05 -22.86
N GLU A 413 -2.11 7.00 -23.49
CA GLU A 413 -2.23 7.27 -24.94
C GLU A 413 -1.25 6.41 -25.77
N LYS A 414 -0.43 5.59 -25.11
CA LYS A 414 0.51 4.68 -25.75
C LYS A 414 -0.13 3.33 -26.02
N GLU A 415 0.27 2.72 -27.12
CA GLU A 415 -0.05 1.32 -27.42
C GLU A 415 0.59 0.38 -26.38
N ASP A 416 0.02 -0.80 -26.22
CA ASP A 416 0.45 -1.81 -25.25
C ASP A 416 0.36 -1.37 -23.78
N ALA A 417 -0.60 -0.50 -23.47
CA ALA A 417 -0.92 -0.12 -22.10
C ALA A 417 -1.78 -1.19 -21.41
N ILE A 418 -1.82 -1.16 -20.09
CA ILE A 418 -2.58 -2.13 -19.28
C ILE A 418 -4.06 -2.22 -19.69
N ASN A 419 -4.68 -1.09 -20.08
CA ASN A 419 -6.08 -1.07 -20.49
C ASN A 419 -6.32 -1.81 -21.80
N ASP A 420 -5.34 -1.85 -22.74
CA ASP A 420 -5.44 -2.64 -23.95
C ASP A 420 -5.49 -4.13 -23.61
N TYR A 421 -4.63 -4.58 -22.68
CA TYR A 421 -4.63 -5.98 -22.20
C TYR A 421 -5.93 -6.33 -21.49
N LEU A 422 -6.46 -5.46 -20.63
CA LEU A 422 -7.73 -5.68 -19.95
C LEU A 422 -8.89 -5.75 -20.94
N CYS A 423 -8.96 -4.81 -21.90
CA CYS A 423 -9.99 -4.82 -22.93
C CYS A 423 -9.96 -6.12 -23.76
N ASP A 424 -8.78 -6.52 -24.27
CA ASP A 424 -8.64 -7.74 -25.06
C ASP A 424 -9.00 -8.99 -24.26
N THR A 425 -8.57 -9.04 -22.98
CA THR A 425 -8.87 -10.14 -22.06
C THR A 425 -10.37 -10.27 -21.83
N ILE A 426 -11.06 -9.16 -21.51
CA ILE A 426 -12.51 -9.15 -21.26
C ILE A 426 -13.29 -9.50 -22.54
N ALA A 427 -12.90 -8.90 -23.68
CA ALA A 427 -13.54 -9.17 -24.95
C ALA A 427 -13.31 -10.61 -25.47
N SER A 428 -12.30 -11.32 -24.96
CA SER A 428 -12.14 -12.76 -25.24
C SER A 428 -13.15 -13.65 -24.48
N VAL A 429 -13.81 -13.11 -23.45
CA VAL A 429 -14.75 -13.83 -22.59
C VAL A 429 -16.20 -13.45 -22.88
N PHE A 430 -16.50 -12.18 -23.12
CA PHE A 430 -17.83 -11.63 -23.32
C PHE A 430 -18.10 -11.35 -24.81
N GLU A 431 -19.37 -11.48 -25.23
CA GLU A 431 -19.79 -11.22 -26.61
C GLU A 431 -19.89 -9.71 -26.92
N GLN A 432 -20.26 -8.91 -25.92
CA GLN A 432 -20.35 -7.46 -26.03
C GLN A 432 -19.38 -6.80 -25.05
N THR A 433 -18.56 -5.88 -25.53
CA THR A 433 -17.63 -5.11 -24.70
C THR A 433 -17.64 -3.66 -25.16
N MET A 434 -18.06 -2.77 -24.27
CA MET A 434 -18.18 -1.33 -24.53
C MET A 434 -17.31 -0.56 -23.56
N THR A 435 -16.67 0.51 -23.99
CA THR A 435 -15.90 1.38 -23.11
C THR A 435 -16.36 2.83 -23.21
N VAL A 436 -16.20 3.57 -22.12
CA VAL A 436 -16.43 5.03 -22.09
C VAL A 436 -15.34 5.72 -21.28
N ARG A 437 -14.74 6.76 -21.81
CA ARG A 437 -13.71 7.56 -21.12
C ARG A 437 -14.36 8.50 -20.11
N VAL A 438 -13.90 8.48 -18.88
CA VAL A 438 -14.33 9.41 -17.84
C VAL A 438 -13.72 10.79 -18.12
N LYS A 439 -14.57 11.81 -18.19
CA LYS A 439 -14.14 13.18 -18.49
C LYS A 439 -13.43 13.79 -17.27
N GLY A 440 -12.25 14.35 -17.49
CA GLY A 440 -11.48 15.00 -16.43
C GLY A 440 -10.63 14.06 -15.57
N GLY A 441 -10.72 12.74 -15.78
CA GLY A 441 -9.96 11.72 -15.07
C GLY A 441 -9.12 10.84 -16.00
N THR A 442 -8.38 9.91 -15.40
CA THR A 442 -7.60 8.86 -16.08
C THR A 442 -8.38 7.56 -16.22
N ASN A 443 -9.60 7.50 -15.70
CA ASN A 443 -10.44 6.31 -15.71
C ASN A 443 -11.10 6.09 -17.06
N THR A 444 -11.36 4.83 -17.35
CA THR A 444 -12.21 4.35 -18.44
C THR A 444 -13.11 3.28 -17.86
N GLU A 445 -14.43 3.43 -17.99
CA GLU A 445 -15.37 2.38 -17.61
C GLU A 445 -15.55 1.41 -18.77
N LEU A 446 -15.50 0.11 -18.45
CA LEU A 446 -15.76 -0.96 -19.40
C LEU A 446 -17.00 -1.73 -18.96
N PHE A 447 -17.96 -1.87 -19.87
CA PHE A 447 -19.19 -2.66 -19.70
C PHE A 447 -19.09 -3.92 -20.57
N ALA A 448 -19.38 -5.08 -19.99
CA ALA A 448 -19.36 -6.34 -20.73
C ALA A 448 -20.55 -7.24 -20.37
N GLY A 449 -21.08 -7.92 -21.36
CA GLY A 449 -22.20 -8.85 -21.24
C GLY A 449 -22.39 -9.68 -22.49
N ASP A 450 -23.30 -10.66 -22.45
CA ASP A 450 -23.63 -11.49 -23.62
C ASP A 450 -24.96 -11.08 -24.27
N ASN A 451 -25.63 -10.04 -23.74
CA ASN A 451 -26.86 -9.53 -24.35
C ASN A 451 -26.51 -8.50 -25.45
N PRO A 452 -26.77 -8.80 -26.74
CA PRO A 452 -26.50 -7.84 -27.81
C PRO A 452 -27.34 -6.56 -27.75
N GLU A 453 -28.44 -6.58 -26.99
CA GLU A 453 -29.36 -5.44 -26.84
C GLU A 453 -28.98 -4.52 -25.66
N MET A 454 -27.89 -4.78 -24.93
CA MET A 454 -27.56 -4.04 -23.70
C MET A 454 -27.48 -2.51 -23.89
N VAL A 455 -26.94 -2.05 -25.01
CA VAL A 455 -26.89 -0.61 -25.32
C VAL A 455 -28.26 -0.06 -25.70
N GLN A 456 -29.05 -0.83 -26.46
CA GLN A 456 -30.43 -0.44 -26.81
C GLN A 456 -31.30 -0.32 -25.55
N ILE A 457 -31.19 -1.24 -24.61
CA ILE A 457 -31.91 -1.18 -23.31
C ILE A 457 -31.56 0.09 -22.56
N LEU A 458 -30.26 0.46 -22.49
CA LEU A 458 -29.83 1.72 -21.89
C LEU A 458 -30.49 2.93 -22.58
N GLU A 459 -30.50 2.97 -23.93
CA GLU A 459 -31.08 4.09 -24.68
C GLU A 459 -32.59 4.18 -24.49
N GLU A 460 -33.33 3.07 -24.44
CA GLU A 460 -34.76 3.03 -24.18
C GLU A 460 -35.08 3.54 -22.76
N ARG A 461 -34.34 3.10 -21.74
CA ARG A 461 -34.49 3.55 -20.36
C ARG A 461 -34.13 5.03 -20.19
N LEU A 462 -33.09 5.49 -20.91
CA LEU A 462 -32.69 6.90 -20.92
C LEU A 462 -33.82 7.81 -21.43
N GLN A 463 -34.54 7.38 -22.48
CA GLN A 463 -35.69 8.17 -23.00
C GLN A 463 -36.83 8.28 -21.99
N ALA A 464 -37.02 7.28 -21.13
CA ALA A 464 -38.07 7.28 -20.11
C ALA A 464 -37.64 7.92 -18.78
N MET A 465 -36.36 8.32 -18.65
CA MET A 465 -35.79 8.80 -17.40
C MET A 465 -36.25 10.21 -17.05
N GLU A 466 -36.84 10.38 -15.87
CA GLU A 466 -37.33 11.65 -15.35
C GLU A 466 -36.26 12.41 -14.55
N GLU A 467 -35.36 11.71 -13.88
CA GLU A 467 -34.32 12.32 -13.04
C GLU A 467 -33.28 13.02 -13.94
N GLU A 468 -33.25 14.35 -13.90
CA GLU A 468 -32.53 15.19 -14.88
C GLU A 468 -30.99 15.06 -14.73
N SER A 469 -30.46 14.93 -13.50
CA SER A 469 -29.02 14.86 -13.27
C SER A 469 -28.46 13.54 -13.79
N LEU A 470 -29.10 12.42 -13.48
CA LEU A 470 -28.73 11.10 -13.99
C LEU A 470 -28.93 11.02 -15.51
N ARG A 471 -30.02 11.55 -16.05
CA ARG A 471 -30.27 11.57 -17.48
C ARG A 471 -29.16 12.25 -18.25
N ARG A 472 -28.76 13.46 -17.83
CA ARG A 472 -27.64 14.17 -18.46
C ARG A 472 -26.31 13.38 -18.38
N GLN A 473 -26.10 12.65 -17.30
CA GLN A 473 -24.91 11.82 -17.16
C GLN A 473 -24.98 10.61 -18.09
N MET A 474 -26.13 9.95 -18.19
CA MET A 474 -26.31 8.80 -19.10
C MET A 474 -26.23 9.22 -20.57
N GLU A 475 -26.75 10.43 -20.95
CA GLU A 475 -26.54 11.02 -22.28
C GLU A 475 -25.04 11.14 -22.62
N ARG A 476 -24.20 11.51 -21.64
CA ARG A 476 -22.74 11.57 -21.85
C ARG A 476 -22.14 10.18 -21.99
N VAL A 477 -22.62 9.21 -21.22
CA VAL A 477 -22.17 7.82 -21.32
C VAL A 477 -22.47 7.30 -22.73
N VAL A 478 -23.73 7.37 -23.18
CA VAL A 478 -24.17 6.90 -24.51
C VAL A 478 -23.37 7.58 -25.62
N ALA A 479 -23.18 8.90 -25.54
CA ALA A 479 -22.41 9.66 -26.53
C ALA A 479 -20.91 9.29 -26.59
N GLY A 480 -20.37 8.72 -25.50
CA GLY A 480 -18.97 8.34 -25.38
C GLY A 480 -18.71 6.84 -25.47
N LEU A 481 -19.75 6.00 -25.64
CA LEU A 481 -19.58 4.55 -25.76
C LEU A 481 -18.85 4.18 -27.03
N GLU A 482 -17.83 3.34 -26.88
CA GLU A 482 -17.06 2.76 -27.98
C GLU A 482 -17.05 1.24 -27.84
N GLU A 483 -17.44 0.52 -28.89
CA GLU A 483 -17.31 -0.94 -28.95
C GLU A 483 -15.82 -1.34 -29.02
N LYS A 484 -15.43 -2.36 -28.23
CA LYS A 484 -14.11 -2.95 -28.25
C LYS A 484 -14.17 -4.38 -28.76
N GLN A 485 -13.48 -4.63 -29.85
CA GLN A 485 -13.26 -5.97 -30.37
C GLN A 485 -12.05 -6.61 -29.68
N GLY A 486 -12.10 -7.93 -29.47
CA GLY A 486 -11.00 -8.66 -28.88
C GLY A 486 -9.74 -8.63 -29.75
N GLY A 487 -8.60 -8.55 -29.09
CA GLY A 487 -7.27 -8.66 -29.66
C GLY A 487 -6.50 -9.85 -29.15
N ASP A 488 -5.17 -9.79 -29.21
CA ASP A 488 -4.27 -10.88 -28.84
C ASP A 488 -3.55 -10.67 -27.49
N LYS A 489 -3.81 -9.55 -26.81
CA LYS A 489 -3.19 -9.19 -25.53
C LYS A 489 -3.95 -9.79 -24.35
N ILE A 490 -3.85 -11.10 -24.19
CA ILE A 490 -4.65 -11.84 -23.22
C ILE A 490 -3.85 -12.05 -21.93
N LEU A 491 -4.48 -11.70 -20.80
CA LEU A 491 -4.00 -12.00 -19.46
C LEU A 491 -4.60 -13.31 -18.97
N THR A 492 -3.77 -14.16 -18.36
CA THR A 492 -4.18 -15.42 -17.73
C THR A 492 -3.63 -15.50 -16.32
N ASP A 493 -4.15 -16.38 -15.48
CA ASP A 493 -3.63 -16.58 -14.11
C ASP A 493 -2.13 -16.89 -14.10
N ASP A 494 -1.63 -17.57 -15.14
CA ASP A 494 -0.20 -17.87 -15.29
C ASP A 494 0.62 -16.70 -15.88
N LYS A 495 -0.04 -15.74 -16.53
CA LYS A 495 0.64 -14.64 -17.24
C LYS A 495 -0.18 -13.34 -17.18
N ALA A 496 -0.07 -12.63 -16.09
CA ALA A 496 -0.68 -11.30 -15.89
C ALA A 496 0.32 -10.29 -15.33
N PRO A 497 1.20 -9.67 -16.16
CA PRO A 497 2.21 -8.73 -15.71
C PRO A 497 1.65 -7.34 -15.43
N VAL A 498 0.50 -7.25 -14.76
CA VAL A 498 -0.28 -6.02 -14.55
C VAL A 498 0.51 -4.94 -13.81
N GLU A 499 1.34 -5.32 -12.84
CA GLU A 499 2.15 -4.35 -12.11
C GLU A 499 3.21 -3.69 -13.01
N VAL A 500 3.87 -4.46 -13.87
CA VAL A 500 4.87 -3.92 -14.80
C VAL A 500 4.20 -2.99 -15.81
N LEU A 501 3.01 -3.36 -16.30
CA LEU A 501 2.23 -2.54 -17.22
C LEU A 501 1.72 -1.27 -16.52
N GLY A 502 1.16 -1.39 -15.32
CA GLY A 502 0.67 -0.27 -14.52
C GLY A 502 1.78 0.71 -14.14
N MET A 503 2.94 0.22 -13.72
CA MET A 503 4.10 1.08 -13.40
C MET A 503 4.57 1.92 -14.59
N LYS A 504 4.46 1.42 -15.83
CA LYS A 504 4.78 2.23 -17.02
C LYS A 504 3.82 3.41 -17.19
N VAL A 505 2.52 3.17 -17.01
CA VAL A 505 1.50 4.23 -17.11
C VAL A 505 1.64 5.24 -15.96
N LEU A 506 1.91 4.75 -14.76
CA LEU A 506 2.16 5.62 -13.61
C LEU A 506 3.39 6.51 -13.82
N ASP A 507 4.49 5.95 -14.33
CA ASP A 507 5.70 6.73 -14.65
C ASP A 507 5.42 7.82 -15.70
N GLU A 508 4.56 7.55 -16.69
CA GLU A 508 4.12 8.54 -17.68
C GLU A 508 3.27 9.66 -17.05
N THR A 509 2.34 9.28 -16.17
CA THR A 509 1.48 10.23 -15.45
C THR A 509 2.31 11.14 -14.56
N ILE A 510 3.21 10.56 -13.76
CA ILE A 510 4.12 11.33 -12.90
C ILE A 510 5.01 12.23 -13.74
N ALA A 511 5.55 11.76 -14.89
CA ALA A 511 6.39 12.59 -15.75
C ALA A 511 5.64 13.81 -16.31
N LYS A 512 4.37 13.64 -16.71
CA LYS A 512 3.51 14.75 -17.18
C LYS A 512 3.23 15.76 -16.05
N GLU A 513 2.89 15.29 -14.85
CA GLU A 513 2.68 16.13 -13.68
C GLU A 513 3.96 16.90 -13.29
N LEU A 514 5.10 16.22 -13.26
CA LEU A 514 6.37 16.85 -12.96
C LEU A 514 6.75 17.93 -14.00
N ASP A 515 6.49 17.70 -15.28
CA ASP A 515 6.74 18.69 -16.31
C ASP A 515 5.79 19.87 -16.18
N TYR A 516 4.52 19.67 -15.85
CA TYR A 516 3.56 20.73 -15.52
C TYR A 516 4.04 21.61 -14.36
N TYR A 517 4.43 21.01 -13.24
CA TYR A 517 4.96 21.76 -12.08
C TYR A 517 6.29 22.48 -12.39
N LYS A 518 7.17 21.88 -13.22
CA LYS A 518 8.40 22.54 -13.67
C LYS A 518 8.11 23.78 -14.53
N GLU A 519 7.08 23.76 -15.36
CA GLU A 519 6.64 24.91 -16.15
C GLU A 519 6.09 26.02 -15.26
N ILE A 520 5.26 25.69 -14.26
CA ILE A 520 4.78 26.66 -13.27
C ILE A 520 5.94 27.31 -12.51
N LEU A 521 6.90 26.51 -12.04
CA LEU A 521 8.10 27.04 -11.36
C LEU A 521 8.92 27.98 -12.26
N LYS A 522 9.04 27.68 -13.57
CA LYS A 522 9.76 28.53 -14.53
C LYS A 522 8.99 29.81 -14.86
N SER A 523 7.66 29.75 -14.91
CA SER A 523 6.82 30.93 -15.19
C SER A 523 6.73 31.90 -13.99
N GLY A 524 7.08 31.45 -12.78
CA GLY A 524 6.96 32.24 -11.56
C GLY A 524 5.53 32.45 -11.09
N ASP A 525 4.59 31.68 -11.62
CA ASP A 525 3.15 31.72 -11.28
C ASP A 525 2.87 30.86 -10.01
N TRP A 526 3.27 31.41 -8.88
CA TRP A 526 3.16 30.70 -7.60
C TRP A 526 1.72 30.46 -7.14
N GLU A 527 0.72 31.22 -7.65
CA GLU A 527 -0.70 30.99 -7.32
C GLU A 527 -1.17 29.62 -7.85
N LYS A 528 -0.70 29.22 -9.02
CA LYS A 528 -1.01 27.89 -9.61
C LYS A 528 -0.29 26.72 -8.94
N PHE A 529 0.69 27.00 -8.07
CA PHE A 529 1.41 25.95 -7.36
C PHE A 529 0.66 25.51 -6.08
N PHE A 530 -0.21 26.38 -5.57
CA PHE A 530 -0.96 26.18 -4.34
C PHE A 530 -2.49 26.05 -4.57
N SER A 531 -2.94 26.16 -5.82
CA SER A 531 -4.30 25.87 -6.27
C SER A 531 -4.40 24.41 -6.76
#